data_c2efb1d473ed12c5850feff93f08f5d0
#
_entry.id   c2efb1d473ed12c5850feff93f08f5d0
#
_cell.length_a   1.000
_cell.length_b   1.000
_cell.length_c   1.000
_cell.angle_alpha   90.00
_cell.angle_beta   90.00
_cell.angle_gamma   90.00
#
_symmetry.space_group_name_H-M   'P 1'
#
loop_
_entity.id
_entity.type
_entity.pdbx_description
1 polymer ?
#
loop_
_entity_poly.entity_id
_entity_poly.type
_entity_poly.pdbx_seq_one_letter_code
_entity_poly.pdbx_strand_id
1 'polypeptide(L)'
;MKFATNDTLVRAKIGERRCFYSMRIHEALRRNGRTATVIAYELNVTLSAVSATILGKNHSARILDALRDAGVPDKYLFDPRYPERWAEKETAA
;
A
#
# COMPACT_ATOMS: atom_id res chain seq x y z
N MET A 1 -11.75 19.45 -1.62
CA MET A 1 -11.47 18.95 -2.95
C MET A 1 -11.30 17.46 -2.96
N LYS A 2 -11.84 16.82 -3.94
CA LYS A 2 -11.79 15.37 -4.02
C LYS A 2 -10.72 14.91 -4.97
N PHE A 3 -10.06 13.81 -4.61
CA PHE A 3 -9.10 13.16 -5.49
C PHE A 3 -9.83 12.36 -6.55
N ALA A 4 -9.37 12.49 -7.78
CA ALA A 4 -9.84 11.65 -8.87
C ALA A 4 -8.99 10.38 -8.89
N THR A 5 -9.20 9.51 -7.90
CA THR A 5 -8.33 8.35 -7.73
C THR A 5 -8.50 7.30 -8.83
N ASN A 6 -9.47 7.49 -9.72
CA ASN A 6 -9.63 6.62 -10.89
C ASN A 6 -8.77 7.08 -12.07
N ASP A 7 -8.24 8.30 -12.00
CA ASP A 7 -7.41 8.84 -13.07
C ASP A 7 -6.08 8.09 -13.10
N THR A 8 -5.66 7.68 -14.31
CA THR A 8 -4.45 6.90 -14.49
C THR A 8 -3.21 7.62 -13.95
N LEU A 9 -3.12 8.92 -14.22
CA LEU A 9 -1.97 9.70 -13.76
C LEU A 9 -1.96 9.81 -12.24
N VAL A 10 -3.12 10.02 -11.63
CA VAL A 10 -3.22 10.11 -10.18
C VAL A 10 -2.82 8.77 -9.55
N ARG A 11 -3.30 7.66 -10.14
CA ARG A 11 -2.95 6.34 -9.61
C ARG A 11 -1.45 6.06 -9.73
N ALA A 12 -0.83 6.52 -10.81
CA ALA A 12 0.62 6.37 -10.97
C ALA A 12 1.38 7.13 -9.89
N LYS A 13 0.95 8.33 -9.58
CA LYS A 13 1.58 9.13 -8.54
C LYS A 13 1.38 8.56 -7.15
N ILE A 14 0.21 7.99 -6.89
CA ILE A 14 -0.06 7.29 -5.64
C ILE A 14 0.88 6.10 -5.50
N GLY A 15 1.09 5.36 -6.60
CA GLY A 15 2.01 4.24 -6.61
C GLY A 15 3.43 4.66 -6.32
N GLU A 16 3.87 5.78 -6.89
CA GLU A 16 5.21 6.31 -6.62
C GLU A 16 5.40 6.61 -5.13
N ARG A 17 4.37 7.16 -4.50
CA ARG A 17 4.44 7.48 -3.07
C ARG A 17 4.54 6.21 -2.24
N ARG A 18 3.77 5.18 -2.57
CA ARG A 18 3.89 3.91 -1.87
C ARG A 18 5.27 3.30 -2.05
N CYS A 19 5.78 3.36 -3.27
CA CYS A 19 7.12 2.86 -3.57
C CYS A 19 8.17 3.54 -2.70
N PHE A 20 8.05 4.83 -2.53
CA PHE A 20 8.96 5.61 -1.69
C PHE A 20 9.00 5.06 -0.26
N TYR A 21 7.88 4.56 0.24
CA TYR A 21 7.78 4.02 1.59
C TYR A 21 7.84 2.50 1.63
N SER A 22 8.26 1.85 0.54
CA SER A 22 8.24 0.39 0.48
C SER A 22 9.07 -0.25 1.60
N MET A 23 10.21 0.31 1.95
CA MET A 23 11.02 -0.23 3.02
C MET A 23 10.31 -0.11 4.37
N ARG A 24 9.56 0.95 4.57
CA ARG A 24 8.78 1.11 5.80
C ARG A 24 7.68 0.06 5.89
N ILE A 25 7.10 -0.29 4.75
CA ILE A 25 6.10 -1.35 4.70
C ILE A 25 6.71 -2.68 5.10
N HIS A 26 7.86 -3.02 4.53
CA HIS A 26 8.54 -4.26 4.89
C HIS A 26 8.96 -4.28 6.36
N GLU A 27 9.41 -3.15 6.86
CA GLU A 27 9.82 -3.02 8.24
C GLU A 27 8.63 -3.25 9.18
N ALA A 28 7.47 -2.67 8.86
CA ALA A 28 6.28 -2.85 9.66
C ALA A 28 5.82 -4.31 9.67
N LEU A 29 5.91 -4.97 8.51
CA LEU A 29 5.58 -6.39 8.44
C LEU A 29 6.48 -7.20 9.35
N ARG A 30 7.80 -6.98 9.27
CA ARG A 30 8.75 -7.73 10.08
C ARG A 30 8.54 -7.49 11.57
N ARG A 31 8.22 -6.26 11.94
CA ARG A 31 7.94 -5.93 13.34
C ARG A 31 6.78 -6.75 13.88
N ASN A 32 5.87 -7.15 13.02
CA ASN A 32 4.70 -7.96 13.41
C ASN A 32 4.89 -9.44 13.06
N GLY A 33 6.14 -9.85 12.81
CA GLY A 33 6.44 -11.26 12.53
C GLY A 33 5.96 -11.74 11.17
N ARG A 34 5.84 -10.81 10.20
CA ARG A 34 5.32 -11.13 8.88
C ARG A 34 6.31 -10.74 7.80
N THR A 35 6.13 -11.28 6.60
CA THR A 35 6.91 -10.93 5.43
C THR A 35 5.99 -10.92 4.21
N ALA A 36 6.48 -10.33 3.12
CA ALA A 36 5.72 -10.36 1.87
C ALA A 36 5.47 -11.79 1.41
N THR A 37 6.41 -12.68 1.64
CA THR A 37 6.27 -14.10 1.28
C THR A 37 5.11 -14.73 2.03
N VAL A 38 4.99 -14.46 3.33
CA VAL A 38 3.90 -14.98 4.15
C VAL A 38 2.56 -14.44 3.66
N ILE A 39 2.50 -13.14 3.34
CA ILE A 39 1.28 -12.55 2.82
C ILE A 39 0.87 -13.22 1.51
N ALA A 40 1.84 -13.45 0.61
CA ALA A 40 1.57 -14.11 -0.66
C ALA A 40 0.99 -15.50 -0.43
N TYR A 41 1.59 -16.25 0.48
CA TYR A 41 1.14 -17.59 0.79
C TYR A 41 -0.30 -17.58 1.32
N GLU A 42 -0.57 -16.69 2.27
CA GLU A 42 -1.90 -16.62 2.88
C GLU A 42 -2.99 -16.23 1.89
N LEU A 43 -2.66 -15.37 0.95
CA LEU A 43 -3.63 -14.93 -0.05
C LEU A 43 -3.69 -15.83 -1.26
N ASN A 44 -2.80 -16.81 -1.34
CA ASN A 44 -2.68 -17.69 -2.50
C ASN A 44 -2.42 -16.88 -3.78
N VAL A 45 -1.48 -15.94 -3.67
CA VAL A 45 -1.02 -15.15 -4.82
C VAL A 45 0.49 -15.28 -4.89
N THR A 46 1.10 -14.79 -5.99
CA THR A 46 2.55 -14.86 -6.13
C THR A 46 3.23 -13.79 -5.29
N LEU A 47 4.48 -14.04 -4.92
CA LEU A 47 5.28 -13.03 -4.26
C LEU A 47 5.42 -11.80 -5.14
N SER A 48 5.54 -11.99 -6.47
CA SER A 48 5.61 -10.89 -7.40
C SER A 48 4.39 -9.98 -7.32
N ALA A 49 3.20 -10.57 -7.12
CA ALA A 49 1.98 -9.78 -7.00
C ALA A 49 2.01 -8.90 -5.76
N VAL A 50 2.46 -9.45 -4.63
CA VAL A 50 2.56 -8.69 -3.39
C VAL A 50 3.61 -7.60 -3.55
N SER A 51 4.78 -7.95 -4.09
CA SER A 51 5.85 -6.97 -4.30
C SER A 51 5.42 -5.84 -5.22
N ALA A 52 4.70 -6.16 -6.29
CA ALA A 52 4.23 -5.15 -7.23
C ALA A 52 3.30 -4.15 -6.55
N THR A 53 2.44 -4.62 -5.65
CA THR A 53 1.55 -3.74 -4.90
C THR A 53 2.35 -2.85 -3.94
N ILE A 54 3.31 -3.43 -3.22
CA ILE A 54 4.14 -2.65 -2.30
C ILE A 54 4.92 -1.59 -3.07
N LEU A 55 5.42 -1.93 -4.25
CA LEU A 55 6.19 -0.99 -5.07
C LEU A 55 5.31 -0.01 -5.84
N GLY A 56 4.00 -0.11 -5.69
CA GLY A 56 3.10 0.86 -6.31
C GLY A 56 2.80 0.62 -7.77
N LYS A 57 3.19 -0.53 -8.31
CA LYS A 57 2.94 -0.85 -9.71
C LYS A 57 1.48 -1.21 -9.96
N ASN A 58 0.78 -1.63 -8.92
CA ASN A 58 -0.66 -1.84 -8.99
C ASN A 58 -1.26 -1.52 -7.62
N HIS A 59 -2.58 -1.57 -7.54
CA HIS A 59 -3.30 -1.18 -6.33
C HIS A 59 -4.32 -2.25 -5.95
N SER A 60 -3.82 -3.48 -5.78
CA SER A 60 -4.69 -4.59 -5.42
C SER A 60 -5.34 -4.35 -4.06
N ALA A 61 -6.66 -4.22 -4.04
CA ALA A 61 -7.40 -4.00 -2.80
C ALA A 61 -7.17 -5.14 -1.83
N ARG A 62 -7.16 -6.36 -2.34
CA ARG A 62 -6.99 -7.55 -1.52
C ARG A 62 -5.63 -7.57 -0.83
N ILE A 63 -4.58 -7.21 -1.56
CA ILE A 63 -3.24 -7.19 -1.00
C ILE A 63 -3.09 -6.03 -0.02
N LEU A 64 -3.62 -4.85 -0.36
CA LEU A 64 -3.56 -3.70 0.53
C LEU A 64 -4.29 -3.98 1.84
N ASP A 65 -5.44 -4.66 1.78
CA ASP A 65 -6.17 -5.04 2.99
C ASP A 65 -5.34 -6.00 3.84
N ALA A 66 -4.69 -6.96 3.20
CA ALA A 66 -3.86 -7.92 3.92
C ALA A 66 -2.67 -7.25 4.60
N LEU A 67 -2.05 -6.28 3.93
CA LEU A 67 -0.95 -5.52 4.52
C LEU A 67 -1.42 -4.73 5.74
N ARG A 68 -2.58 -4.11 5.63
CA ARG A 68 -3.17 -3.38 6.75
C ARG A 68 -3.46 -4.30 7.92
N ASP A 69 -4.04 -5.47 7.64
CA ASP A 69 -4.34 -6.44 8.67
C ASP A 69 -3.08 -6.98 9.34
N ALA A 70 -1.97 -6.97 8.62
CA ALA A 70 -0.69 -7.42 9.16
C ALA A 70 0.04 -6.32 9.93
N GLY A 71 -0.57 -5.17 10.10
CA GLY A 71 -0.03 -4.11 10.94
C GLY A 71 0.64 -2.95 10.23
N VAL A 72 0.54 -2.89 8.89
CA VAL A 72 1.11 -1.76 8.15
C VAL A 72 0.18 -0.55 8.26
N PRO A 73 0.67 0.58 8.73
CA PRO A 73 -0.17 1.79 8.85
C PRO A 73 -0.64 2.31 7.50
N ASP A 74 -1.85 2.86 7.47
CA ASP A 74 -2.41 3.44 6.25
C ASP A 74 -1.54 4.55 5.67
N LYS A 75 -0.78 5.24 6.48
CA LYS A 75 0.08 6.33 6.00
C LYS A 75 1.17 5.88 5.04
N TYR A 76 1.46 4.58 5.00
CA TYR A 76 2.44 4.01 4.05
C TYR A 76 1.77 3.33 2.89
N LEU A 77 0.48 3.00 3.00
CA LEU A 77 -0.21 2.22 1.98
C LEU A 77 -0.71 3.07 0.82
N PHE A 78 -1.06 4.32 1.08
CA PHE A 78 -1.60 5.21 0.05
C PHE A 78 -2.69 4.49 -0.76
N ASP A 79 -3.65 3.92 -0.03
CA ASP A 79 -4.72 3.14 -0.65
C ASP A 79 -5.64 4.10 -1.42
N PRO A 80 -5.77 3.93 -2.75
CA PRO A 80 -6.59 4.87 -3.53
C PRO A 80 -8.07 4.82 -3.19
N ARG A 81 -8.52 3.76 -2.51
CA ARG A 81 -9.92 3.70 -2.07
C ARG A 81 -10.21 4.63 -0.91
N TYR A 82 -9.18 5.01 -0.16
CA TYR A 82 -9.33 5.78 1.07
C TYR A 82 -8.37 6.97 1.10
N PRO A 83 -8.51 7.91 0.15
CA PRO A 83 -7.57 9.03 0.09
C PRO A 83 -7.57 9.87 1.35
N GLU A 84 -8.68 9.89 2.09
CA GLU A 84 -8.76 10.67 3.33
C GLU A 84 -7.82 10.15 4.41
N ARG A 85 -7.34 8.93 4.29
CA ARG A 85 -6.47 8.33 5.31
C ARG A 85 -5.01 8.75 5.16
N TRP A 86 -4.64 9.30 4.01
CA TRP A 86 -3.27 9.73 3.78
C TRP A 86 -3.17 11.15 3.22
N ALA A 87 -4.13 11.59 2.41
CA ALA A 87 -4.07 12.92 1.79
C ALA A 87 -4.24 14.04 2.81
N GLU A 88 -5.13 13.85 3.75
CA GLU A 88 -5.40 14.89 4.75
C GLU A 88 -4.20 15.18 5.62
N LYS A 89 -3.39 14.16 5.88
CA LYS A 89 -2.22 14.34 6.73
C LYS A 89 -1.19 15.25 6.10
N GLU A 90 -1.15 15.27 4.79
CA GLU A 90 -0.22 16.15 4.08
C GLU A 90 -0.69 17.59 4.14
N THR A 91 -2.00 17.80 4.02
CA THR A 91 -2.54 19.14 4.08
C THR A 91 -2.52 19.69 5.49
N ALA A 92 -2.61 18.83 6.48
CA ALA A 92 -2.61 19.27 7.87
C ALA A 92 -1.24 19.76 8.34
N ALA A 93 -0.22 19.36 7.64
CA ALA A 93 1.11 19.81 7.98
C ALA A 93 1.26 21.28 7.65
#